data_88c00dabb553afe7ed39c4142ac9736f
#
_entry.id   88c00dabb553afe7ed39c4142ac9736f
#
_cell.length_a   1.000
_cell.length_b   1.000
_cell.length_c   1.000
_cell.angle_alpha   90.00
_cell.angle_beta   90.00
_cell.angle_gamma   90.00
#
_symmetry.space_group_name_H-M   'P 1'
#
loop_
_entity.id
_entity.type
_entity.pdbx_description
1 polymer ?
#
loop_
_entity_poly.entity_id
_entity_poly.type
_entity_poly.pdbx_seq_one_letter_code
_entity_poly.pdbx_strand_id
1 'polypeptide(L)'
;MKAYNENGLAKAGIQFLGTAETDEYDLQKFGDAALGLTTAFHYSAAHESKANTAFKAALARQNPQAVANYASVGAWDGMFVIHQMIAATGGQKDGLKAIAAARTLQWESPRGPVRIDPKTRHFVQNVYLRKVKKMGGLLVNKKVMNFGPQIDHGLDK
;
A
#
# COMPACT_ATOMS: atom_id res chain seq x y z
N MET A 1 1.79 20.35 -1.22
CA MET A 1 2.78 20.66 -2.27
C MET A 1 2.74 22.13 -2.71
N LYS A 2 1.61 22.67 -3.20
CA LYS A 2 1.53 24.06 -3.70
C LYS A 2 2.05 25.06 -2.67
N ALA A 3 1.44 25.15 -1.50
CA ALA A 3 1.86 26.07 -0.44
C ALA A 3 3.32 25.89 0.01
N TYR A 4 3.81 24.64 0.04
CA TYR A 4 5.21 24.34 0.36
C TYR A 4 6.18 25.01 -0.63
N ASN A 5 5.87 24.92 -1.93
CA ASN A 5 6.72 25.50 -2.99
C ASN A 5 6.58 27.02 -3.04
N GLU A 6 5.36 27.56 -2.97
CA GLU A 6 5.08 29.00 -3.04
C GLU A 6 5.70 29.80 -1.88
N ASN A 7 5.75 29.20 -0.69
CA ASN A 7 6.37 29.82 0.48
C ASN A 7 7.88 29.54 0.61
N GLY A 8 8.50 28.88 -0.37
CA GLY A 8 9.93 28.65 -0.39
C GLY A 8 10.44 27.77 0.76
N LEU A 9 9.60 26.90 1.32
CA LEU A 9 9.94 26.11 2.51
C LEU A 9 11.12 25.16 2.26
N ALA A 10 11.27 24.62 1.03
CA ALA A 10 12.43 23.84 0.67
C ALA A 10 13.74 24.65 0.77
N LYS A 11 13.72 25.92 0.35
CA LYS A 11 14.88 26.83 0.46
C LYS A 11 15.21 27.19 1.90
N ALA A 12 14.19 27.18 2.76
CA ALA A 12 14.35 27.37 4.21
C ALA A 12 14.84 26.12 4.95
N GLY A 13 15.15 25.02 4.24
CA GLY A 13 15.63 23.77 4.82
C GLY A 13 14.53 22.89 5.43
N ILE A 14 13.25 23.23 5.26
CA ILE A 14 12.13 22.43 5.74
C ILE A 14 11.90 21.27 4.78
N GLN A 15 11.96 20.04 5.29
CA GLN A 15 11.72 18.85 4.49
C GLN A 15 10.24 18.47 4.51
N PHE A 16 9.66 18.28 3.32
CA PHE A 16 8.32 17.71 3.18
C PHE A 16 8.42 16.18 3.17
N LEU A 17 7.68 15.53 4.07
CA LEU A 17 7.53 14.08 4.12
C LEU A 17 6.08 13.73 3.79
N GLY A 18 5.89 12.83 2.82
CA GLY A 18 4.56 12.38 2.41
C GLY A 18 4.22 10.98 2.91
N THR A 19 2.93 10.71 3.01
CA THR A 19 2.38 9.38 3.35
C THR A 19 1.33 8.95 2.31
N ALA A 20 0.12 8.60 2.73
CA ALA A 20 -0.96 8.14 1.85
C ALA A 20 -1.40 9.18 0.82
N GLU A 21 -1.42 10.46 1.22
CA GLU A 21 -1.80 11.59 0.35
C GLU A 21 -0.80 11.89 -0.77
N THR A 22 0.32 11.21 -0.77
CA THR A 22 1.32 11.24 -1.85
C THR A 22 1.38 9.92 -2.61
N ASP A 23 0.25 9.27 -2.74
CA ASP A 23 0.06 8.05 -3.49
C ASP A 23 0.17 8.28 -5.01
N GLU A 24 0.41 7.25 -5.77
CA GLU A 24 0.63 7.30 -7.22
C GLU A 24 -0.49 8.00 -8.00
N TYR A 25 -1.73 7.93 -7.52
CA TYR A 25 -2.85 8.64 -8.14
C TYR A 25 -2.74 10.17 -7.97
N ASP A 26 -2.35 10.63 -6.77
CA ASP A 26 -2.23 12.06 -6.48
C ASP A 26 -0.90 12.64 -6.95
N LEU A 27 0.17 11.85 -7.01
CA LEU A 27 1.46 12.28 -7.56
C LEU A 27 1.33 12.84 -8.98
N GLN A 28 0.48 12.25 -9.83
CA GLN A 28 0.29 12.74 -11.19
C GLN A 28 -0.28 14.17 -11.21
N LYS A 29 -1.10 14.53 -10.23
CA LYS A 29 -1.67 15.88 -10.09
C LYS A 29 -0.64 16.91 -9.61
N PHE A 30 0.35 16.46 -8.82
CA PHE A 30 1.44 17.33 -8.35
C PHE A 30 2.48 17.60 -9.43
N GLY A 31 2.57 16.74 -10.45
CA GLY A 31 3.52 16.86 -11.53
C GLY A 31 4.97 16.85 -11.04
N ASP A 32 5.87 17.42 -11.83
CA ASP A 32 7.31 17.41 -11.56
C ASP A 32 7.69 18.11 -10.22
N ALA A 33 6.78 18.90 -9.64
CA ALA A 33 6.98 19.48 -8.31
C ALA A 33 7.11 18.42 -7.19
N ALA A 34 6.65 17.18 -7.43
CA ALA A 34 6.80 16.07 -6.49
C ALA A 34 8.11 15.28 -6.67
N LEU A 35 8.90 15.55 -7.71
CA LEU A 35 10.16 14.81 -7.94
C LEU A 35 11.11 14.95 -6.76
N GLY A 36 11.67 13.81 -6.34
CA GLY A 36 12.59 13.75 -5.20
C GLY A 36 11.91 13.79 -3.83
N LEU A 37 10.59 13.96 -3.75
CA LEU A 37 9.85 13.90 -2.49
C LEU A 37 10.14 12.58 -1.77
N THR A 38 10.40 12.67 -0.47
CA THR A 38 10.52 11.50 0.40
C THR A 38 9.14 11.15 0.97
N THR A 39 8.76 9.88 0.86
CA THR A 39 7.48 9.37 1.35
C THR A 39 7.67 8.10 2.14
N ALA A 40 6.75 7.78 3.05
CA ALA A 40 6.76 6.52 3.78
C ALA A 40 5.36 5.89 3.74
N PHE A 41 5.25 4.64 3.28
CA PHE A 41 3.99 3.89 3.29
C PHE A 41 4.20 2.41 3.00
N HIS A 42 3.12 1.63 3.06
CA HIS A 42 3.15 0.16 2.93
C HIS A 42 3.05 -0.36 1.50
N TYR A 43 2.77 0.47 0.49
CA TYR A 43 2.63 0.08 -0.91
C TYR A 43 3.39 1.02 -1.84
N SER A 44 3.77 0.50 -2.98
CA SER A 44 4.28 1.24 -4.14
C SER A 44 3.92 0.48 -5.41
N ALA A 45 3.35 1.15 -6.40
CA ALA A 45 3.07 0.56 -7.71
C ALA A 45 4.35 0.09 -8.44
N ALA A 46 5.51 0.63 -8.06
CA ALA A 46 6.84 0.21 -8.54
C ALA A 46 7.43 -0.98 -7.76
N HIS A 47 6.66 -1.65 -6.89
CA HIS A 47 7.12 -2.86 -6.21
C HIS A 47 7.32 -4.00 -7.21
N GLU A 48 8.52 -4.54 -7.24
CA GLU A 48 8.91 -5.61 -8.16
C GLU A 48 8.62 -6.98 -7.50
N SER A 49 7.45 -7.56 -7.82
CA SER A 49 7.06 -8.91 -7.42
C SER A 49 6.07 -9.51 -8.41
N LYS A 50 5.97 -10.84 -8.44
CA LYS A 50 4.97 -11.56 -9.24
C LYS A 50 3.55 -11.16 -8.82
N ALA A 51 3.30 -11.03 -7.51
CA ALA A 51 2.01 -10.65 -6.97
C ALA A 51 1.58 -9.24 -7.43
N ASN A 52 2.49 -8.26 -7.37
CA ASN A 52 2.20 -6.92 -7.84
C ASN A 52 2.01 -6.83 -9.36
N THR A 53 2.76 -7.61 -10.12
CA THR A 53 2.59 -7.69 -11.58
C THR A 53 1.21 -8.25 -11.94
N ALA A 54 0.78 -9.34 -11.29
CA ALA A 54 -0.52 -9.94 -11.48
C ALA A 54 -1.67 -8.99 -11.08
N PHE A 55 -1.53 -8.33 -9.94
CA PHE A 55 -2.49 -7.33 -9.46
C PHE A 55 -2.66 -6.19 -10.47
N LYS A 56 -1.57 -5.56 -10.91
CA LYS A 56 -1.62 -4.46 -11.89
C LYS A 56 -2.24 -4.91 -13.21
N ALA A 57 -1.93 -6.11 -13.68
CA ALA A 57 -2.52 -6.68 -14.88
C ALA A 57 -4.04 -6.92 -14.72
N ALA A 58 -4.48 -7.40 -13.55
CA ALA A 58 -5.89 -7.59 -13.25
C ALA A 58 -6.64 -6.25 -13.20
N LEU A 59 -6.06 -5.25 -12.54
CA LEU A 59 -6.63 -3.91 -12.46
C LEU A 59 -6.79 -3.26 -13.85
N ALA A 60 -5.75 -3.35 -14.69
CA ALA A 60 -5.76 -2.80 -16.04
C ALA A 60 -6.79 -3.48 -16.96
N ARG A 61 -7.07 -4.78 -16.77
CA ARG A 61 -8.13 -5.47 -17.50
C ARG A 61 -9.54 -4.95 -17.17
N GLN A 62 -9.76 -4.54 -15.92
CA GLN A 62 -11.05 -3.98 -15.50
C GLN A 62 -11.19 -2.50 -15.90
N ASN A 63 -10.12 -1.75 -15.79
CA ASN A 63 -10.08 -0.34 -16.18
C ASN A 63 -8.64 0.03 -16.61
N PRO A 64 -8.38 0.20 -17.92
CA PRO A 64 -7.06 0.55 -18.44
C PRO A 64 -6.51 1.90 -17.91
N GLN A 65 -7.37 2.78 -17.41
CA GLN A 65 -6.99 4.07 -16.83
C GLN A 65 -6.74 3.99 -15.31
N ALA A 66 -6.96 2.83 -14.69
CA ALA A 66 -6.78 2.70 -13.25
C ALA A 66 -5.30 2.76 -12.86
N VAL A 67 -5.01 3.55 -11.85
CA VAL A 67 -3.68 3.64 -11.24
C VAL A 67 -3.65 2.74 -10.00
N ALA A 68 -2.73 1.79 -9.99
CA ALA A 68 -2.51 0.93 -8.83
C ALA A 68 -2.02 1.77 -7.65
N ASN A 69 -2.74 1.72 -6.54
CA ASN A 69 -2.52 2.56 -5.36
C ASN A 69 -2.84 1.80 -4.07
N TYR A 70 -2.61 2.42 -2.91
CA TYR A 70 -2.81 1.78 -1.61
C TYR A 70 -4.27 1.36 -1.37
N ALA A 71 -5.25 2.10 -1.88
CA ALA A 71 -6.66 1.75 -1.70
C ALA A 71 -7.03 0.51 -2.54
N SER A 72 -6.60 0.47 -3.80
CA SER A 72 -6.87 -0.68 -4.68
C SER A 72 -6.15 -1.95 -4.21
N VAL A 73 -4.93 -1.87 -3.68
CA VAL A 73 -4.25 -3.03 -3.08
C VAL A 73 -4.91 -3.45 -1.77
N GLY A 74 -5.43 -2.50 -0.99
CA GLY A 74 -6.21 -2.80 0.22
C GLY A 74 -7.48 -3.59 -0.11
N ALA A 75 -8.20 -3.20 -1.14
CA ALA A 75 -9.38 -3.92 -1.63
C ALA A 75 -9.02 -5.33 -2.15
N TRP A 76 -7.91 -5.46 -2.89
CA TRP A 76 -7.40 -6.75 -3.37
C TRP A 76 -7.12 -7.72 -2.22
N ASP A 77 -6.38 -7.26 -1.21
CA ASP A 77 -6.08 -8.06 -0.02
C ASP A 77 -7.33 -8.38 0.81
N GLY A 78 -8.24 -7.42 0.93
CA GLY A 78 -9.51 -7.64 1.61
C GLY A 78 -10.34 -8.74 0.94
N MET A 79 -10.40 -8.75 -0.40
CA MET A 79 -11.07 -9.82 -1.14
C MET A 79 -10.36 -11.16 -0.99
N PHE A 80 -9.03 -11.20 -0.94
CA PHE A 80 -8.30 -12.42 -0.63
C PHE A 80 -8.73 -12.99 0.72
N VAL A 81 -8.77 -12.16 1.77
CA VAL A 81 -9.22 -12.58 3.11
C VAL A 81 -10.66 -13.11 3.08
N ILE A 82 -11.57 -12.41 2.41
CA ILE A 82 -12.98 -12.84 2.28
C ILE A 82 -13.07 -14.21 1.59
N HIS A 83 -12.32 -14.44 0.52
CA HIS A 83 -12.32 -15.73 -0.17
C HIS A 83 -11.81 -16.86 0.75
N GLN A 84 -10.77 -16.61 1.56
CA GLN A 84 -10.27 -17.60 2.53
C GLN A 84 -11.32 -17.91 3.62
N MET A 85 -12.03 -16.87 4.10
CA MET A 85 -13.13 -17.05 5.06
C MET A 85 -14.27 -17.90 4.49
N ILE A 86 -14.68 -17.63 3.24
CA ILE A 86 -15.71 -18.42 2.55
C ILE A 86 -15.25 -19.87 2.36
N ALA A 87 -14.01 -20.08 1.92
CA ALA A 87 -13.46 -21.42 1.76
C ALA A 87 -13.43 -22.21 3.07
N ALA A 88 -13.01 -21.57 4.16
CA ALA A 88 -12.96 -22.21 5.49
C ALA A 88 -14.33 -22.62 6.02
N THR A 89 -15.38 -21.87 5.68
CA THR A 89 -16.76 -22.17 6.12
C THR A 89 -17.51 -23.08 5.14
N GLY A 90 -16.94 -23.35 3.96
CA GLY A 90 -17.66 -24.04 2.87
C GLY A 90 -18.87 -23.25 2.38
N GLY A 91 -18.85 -21.91 2.49
CA GLY A 91 -19.94 -21.03 2.14
C GLY A 91 -21.08 -20.95 3.18
N GLN A 92 -20.95 -21.63 4.32
CA GLN A 92 -21.94 -21.57 5.39
C GLN A 92 -21.84 -20.27 6.20
N LYS A 93 -22.96 -19.85 6.79
CA LYS A 93 -23.04 -18.63 7.63
C LYS A 93 -22.50 -18.92 9.05
N ASP A 94 -21.19 -19.11 9.15
CA ASP A 94 -20.47 -19.30 10.41
C ASP A 94 -19.41 -18.20 10.57
N GLY A 95 -19.80 -17.09 11.17
CA GLY A 95 -18.92 -15.94 11.37
C GLY A 95 -17.76 -16.21 12.31
N LEU A 96 -17.94 -17.05 13.34
CA LEU A 96 -16.86 -17.38 14.28
C LEU A 96 -15.78 -18.22 13.60
N LYS A 97 -16.18 -19.22 12.82
CA LYS A 97 -15.26 -20.06 12.04
C LYS A 97 -14.55 -19.23 10.97
N ALA A 98 -15.27 -18.34 10.29
CA ALA A 98 -14.69 -17.42 9.30
C ALA A 98 -13.60 -16.53 9.92
N ILE A 99 -13.88 -15.88 11.06
CA ILE A 99 -12.93 -15.03 11.77
C ILE A 99 -11.74 -15.84 12.30
N ALA A 100 -11.97 -17.03 12.82
CA ALA A 100 -10.90 -17.91 13.29
C ALA A 100 -9.92 -18.25 12.16
N ALA A 101 -10.44 -18.57 10.97
CA ALA A 101 -9.61 -18.80 9.78
C ALA A 101 -8.83 -17.57 9.35
N ALA A 102 -9.46 -16.38 9.34
CA ALA A 102 -8.82 -15.14 8.95
C ALA A 102 -7.62 -14.77 9.86
N ARG A 103 -7.73 -15.02 11.17
CA ARG A 103 -6.70 -14.66 12.17
C ARG A 103 -5.35 -15.32 11.97
N THR A 104 -5.26 -16.37 11.18
CA THR A 104 -4.02 -17.13 10.93
C THR A 104 -3.46 -16.93 9.55
N LEU A 105 -4.08 -16.07 8.74
CA LEU A 105 -3.68 -15.86 7.36
C LEU A 105 -2.33 -15.15 7.25
N GLN A 106 -1.53 -15.65 6.31
CA GLN A 106 -0.32 -15.01 5.81
C GLN A 106 -0.19 -15.29 4.31
N TRP A 107 0.23 -14.30 3.54
CA TRP A 107 0.36 -14.42 2.08
C TRP A 107 1.33 -13.40 1.49
N GLU A 108 1.71 -13.62 0.24
CA GLU A 108 2.44 -12.64 -0.56
C GLU A 108 1.44 -11.72 -1.26
N SER A 109 1.32 -10.51 -0.74
CA SER A 109 0.48 -9.45 -1.29
C SER A 109 1.24 -8.67 -2.39
N PRO A 110 0.53 -7.91 -3.26
CA PRO A 110 1.16 -6.93 -4.14
C PRO A 110 2.09 -5.92 -3.43
N ARG A 111 1.91 -5.72 -2.14
CA ARG A 111 2.75 -4.84 -1.30
C ARG A 111 3.93 -5.55 -0.62
N GLY A 112 4.10 -6.86 -0.82
CA GLY A 112 5.05 -7.74 -0.16
C GLY A 112 4.38 -8.65 0.85
N PRO A 113 5.14 -9.37 1.70
CA PRO A 113 4.57 -10.32 2.64
C PRO A 113 3.67 -9.61 3.66
N VAL A 114 2.49 -10.19 3.88
CA VAL A 114 1.51 -9.75 4.89
C VAL A 114 1.02 -10.93 5.71
N ARG A 115 0.67 -10.67 6.95
CA ARG A 115 -0.07 -11.59 7.80
C ARG A 115 -1.09 -10.83 8.66
N ILE A 116 -2.07 -11.53 9.17
CA ILE A 116 -2.98 -10.98 10.18
C ILE A 116 -2.39 -11.29 11.57
N ASP A 117 -2.29 -10.27 12.40
CA ASP A 117 -1.95 -10.46 13.79
C ASP A 117 -3.12 -11.12 14.54
N PRO A 118 -2.94 -12.31 15.14
CA PRO A 118 -4.05 -13.03 15.76
C PRO A 118 -4.62 -12.33 17.01
N LYS A 119 -3.86 -11.45 17.65
CA LYS A 119 -4.28 -10.69 18.84
C LYS A 119 -5.04 -9.43 18.45
N THR A 120 -4.45 -8.60 17.60
CA THR A 120 -5.00 -7.29 17.24
C THR A 120 -5.93 -7.35 16.03
N ARG A 121 -5.82 -8.38 15.19
CA ARG A 121 -6.51 -8.58 13.90
C ARG A 121 -6.12 -7.55 12.82
N HIS A 122 -5.07 -6.79 13.06
CA HIS A 122 -4.53 -5.86 12.09
C HIS A 122 -3.55 -6.55 11.13
N PHE A 123 -3.34 -5.96 9.97
CA PHE A 123 -2.28 -6.40 9.08
C PHE A 123 -0.91 -6.09 9.68
N VAL A 124 -0.05 -7.09 9.73
CA VAL A 124 1.39 -6.92 9.88
C VAL A 124 1.99 -6.91 8.50
N GLN A 125 2.63 -5.82 8.13
CA GLN A 125 3.11 -5.54 6.78
C GLN A 125 4.36 -4.68 6.80
N ASN A 126 5.13 -4.74 5.72
CA ASN A 126 6.29 -3.88 5.58
C ASN A 126 5.88 -2.42 5.40
N VAL A 127 6.66 -1.53 5.99
CA VAL A 127 6.64 -0.09 5.70
C VAL A 127 7.91 0.26 4.94
N TYR A 128 7.77 1.03 3.88
CA TYR A 128 8.87 1.41 2.99
C TYR A 128 9.12 2.90 3.04
N LEU A 129 10.38 3.29 3.16
CA LEU A 129 10.81 4.61 2.75
C LEU A 129 10.90 4.62 1.22
N ARG A 130 10.34 5.66 0.61
CA ARG A 130 10.23 5.75 -0.85
C ARG A 130 10.70 7.14 -1.31
N LYS A 131 11.12 7.22 -2.55
CA LYS A 131 11.44 8.48 -3.21
C LYS A 131 10.66 8.60 -4.51
N VAL A 132 10.02 9.74 -4.72
CA VAL A 132 9.29 9.99 -5.96
C VAL A 132 10.26 10.12 -7.11
N LYS A 133 10.05 9.29 -8.15
CA LYS A 133 10.83 9.27 -9.39
C LYS A 133 9.90 9.20 -10.59
N LYS A 134 10.39 9.61 -11.76
CA LYS A 134 9.69 9.44 -13.04
C LYS A 134 10.14 8.12 -13.67
N MET A 135 9.18 7.24 -13.97
CA MET A 135 9.41 5.95 -14.61
C MET A 135 8.30 5.71 -15.64
N GLY A 136 8.69 5.42 -16.89
CA GLY A 136 7.73 5.23 -17.98
C GLY A 136 6.79 6.43 -18.22
N GLY A 137 7.25 7.64 -17.97
CA GLY A 137 6.46 8.87 -18.10
C GLY A 137 5.58 9.23 -16.89
N LEU A 138 5.43 8.32 -15.91
CA LEU A 138 4.62 8.50 -14.71
C LEU A 138 5.49 8.76 -13.47
N LEU A 139 4.94 9.49 -12.51
CA LEU A 139 5.53 9.63 -11.18
C LEU A 139 5.18 8.41 -10.35
N VAL A 140 6.18 7.83 -9.70
CA VAL A 140 6.03 6.65 -8.84
C VAL A 140 6.84 6.79 -7.56
N ASN A 141 6.36 6.16 -6.50
CA ASN A 141 7.07 6.03 -5.23
C ASN A 141 8.07 4.87 -5.29
N LYS A 142 9.31 5.10 -5.76
CA LYS A 142 10.35 4.05 -5.78
C LYS A 142 10.84 3.77 -4.36
N LYS A 143 10.78 2.51 -3.93
CA LYS A 143 11.30 2.08 -2.62
C LYS A 143 12.80 2.29 -2.54
N VAL A 144 13.27 2.85 -1.43
CA VAL A 144 14.69 3.07 -1.13
C VAL A 144 15.15 2.35 0.12
N MET A 145 14.21 2.07 1.07
CA MET A 145 14.48 1.30 2.28
C MET A 145 13.23 0.53 2.70
N ASN A 146 13.42 -0.60 3.36
CA ASN A 146 12.37 -1.38 4.00
C ASN A 146 12.62 -1.37 5.51
N PHE A 147 11.66 -0.88 6.29
CA PHE A 147 11.70 -0.90 7.75
C PHE A 147 11.27 -2.25 8.33
N GLY A 148 10.95 -3.22 7.47
CA GLY A 148 10.45 -4.52 7.89
C GLY A 148 8.97 -4.49 8.30
N PRO A 149 8.47 -5.65 8.77
CA PRO A 149 7.07 -5.79 9.17
C PRO A 149 6.78 -4.95 10.42
N GLN A 150 5.73 -4.14 10.34
CA GLN A 150 5.25 -3.31 11.43
C GLN A 150 3.94 -3.87 11.98
N ILE A 151 3.78 -3.85 13.29
CA ILE A 151 2.54 -4.18 14.00
C ILE A 151 1.84 -2.89 14.44
N ASP A 152 0.57 -2.98 14.79
CA ASP A 152 -0.13 -1.87 15.45
C ASP A 152 0.21 -1.86 16.95
N HIS A 153 1.01 -0.89 17.37
CA HIS A 153 1.38 -0.67 18.76
C HIS A 153 0.28 0.05 19.59
N GLY A 154 -0.78 0.54 18.94
CA GLY A 154 -1.85 1.31 19.58
C GLY A 154 -2.74 0.50 20.52
N LEU A 155 -2.76 -0.83 20.36
CA LEU A 155 -3.58 -1.75 21.15
C LEU A 155 -2.83 -2.48 22.28
N ASP A 156 -1.55 -2.18 22.48
CA ASP A 156 -0.72 -2.78 23.53
C ASP A 156 -0.72 -1.95 24.86
N LYS A 157 -1.71 -1.07 25.01
CA LYS A 157 -1.89 -0.26 26.24
C LYS A 157 -2.97 -0.84 27.13
#